data_14074d4a059acdbbf48f67a9538b1cda
#
_entry.id   14074d4a059acdbbf48f67a9538b1cda
#
_cell.length_a   1.000
_cell.length_b   1.000
_cell.length_c   1.000
_cell.angle_alpha   90.00
_cell.angle_beta   90.00
_cell.angle_gamma   90.00
#
_symmetry.space_group_name_H-M   'P 1'
#
loop_
_entity.id
_entity.type
_entity.pdbx_description
1 polymer ?
#
loop_
_entity_poly.entity_id
_entity_poly.type
_entity_poly.pdbx_seq_one_letter_code
_entity_poly.pdbx_strand_id
1 'polypeptide(L)'
;MNKMNDKPLRILMPSYRSHPFTGGQGIYMRLVTKAMLELGHTVEVISGQPYPILDEGVKLTKLPSLDLYSYDSPLRAFKFKLLKEPIDLYEWLSHLSGGFSEPYTFGERMAVWGRKNYNRFDVVHDNQTLAYGLIKL
;
A
#
# COMPACT_ATOMS: atom_id res chain seq x y z
N MET A 1 -24.33 -29.58 0.29
CA MET A 1 -23.51 -28.46 -0.21
C MET A 1 -24.15 -27.17 0.25
N ASN A 2 -23.58 -26.53 1.28
CA ASN A 2 -24.02 -25.18 1.68
C ASN A 2 -23.71 -24.24 0.52
N LYS A 3 -24.74 -23.58 -0.04
CA LYS A 3 -24.53 -22.41 -0.87
C LYS A 3 -23.87 -21.37 0.01
N MET A 4 -22.53 -21.21 -0.12
CA MET A 4 -21.86 -20.02 0.42
C MET A 4 -22.56 -18.81 -0.20
N ASN A 5 -22.81 -17.84 0.66
CA ASN A 5 -23.53 -16.62 0.28
C ASN A 5 -22.60 -15.83 -0.66
N ASP A 6 -22.75 -16.03 -1.96
CA ASP A 6 -21.89 -15.47 -3.03
C ASP A 6 -22.12 -13.95 -3.22
N LYS A 7 -22.28 -13.23 -2.10
CA LYS A 7 -22.42 -11.78 -2.17
C LYS A 7 -21.07 -11.16 -2.57
N PRO A 8 -21.04 -10.33 -3.62
CA PRO A 8 -19.85 -9.59 -3.98
C PRO A 8 -19.31 -8.78 -2.80
N LEU A 9 -18.01 -8.87 -2.56
CA LEU A 9 -17.31 -8.14 -1.51
C LEU A 9 -16.55 -6.95 -2.11
N ARG A 10 -16.41 -5.88 -1.31
CA ARG A 10 -15.53 -4.75 -1.59
C ARG A 10 -14.25 -4.98 -0.82
N ILE A 11 -13.18 -5.30 -1.52
CA ILE A 11 -11.91 -5.74 -0.94
C ILE A 11 -10.87 -4.64 -1.08
N LEU A 12 -10.22 -4.27 0.03
CA LEU A 12 -9.04 -3.43 0.03
C LEU A 12 -7.79 -4.28 0.15
N MET A 13 -6.82 -4.08 -0.75
CA MET A 13 -5.53 -4.76 -0.72
C MET A 13 -4.39 -3.76 -0.55
N PRO A 14 -3.89 -3.56 0.68
CA PRO A 14 -2.72 -2.73 0.91
C PRO A 14 -1.42 -3.45 0.57
N SER A 15 -0.44 -2.70 0.02
CA SER A 15 0.92 -3.17 -0.21
C SER A 15 1.89 -1.99 -0.14
N TYR A 16 2.88 -2.05 0.74
CA TYR A 16 3.83 -0.94 0.86
C TYR A 16 4.73 -0.77 -0.36
N ARG A 17 5.01 -1.85 -1.08
CA ARG A 17 5.83 -1.92 -2.29
C ARG A 17 5.31 -3.03 -3.21
N SER A 18 5.17 -2.75 -4.51
CA SER A 18 4.69 -3.76 -5.47
C SER A 18 5.33 -3.57 -6.84
N HIS A 19 6.67 -3.71 -6.91
CA HIS A 19 7.37 -3.57 -8.19
C HIS A 19 6.77 -4.52 -9.24
N PRO A 20 6.37 -4.03 -10.42
CA PRO A 20 5.60 -4.83 -11.39
C PRO A 20 6.38 -5.99 -12.02
N PHE A 21 7.72 -5.90 -12.05
CA PHE A 21 8.57 -6.84 -12.77
C PHE A 21 9.59 -7.59 -11.89
N THR A 22 9.75 -7.19 -10.62
CA THR A 22 10.77 -7.80 -9.75
C THR A 22 10.18 -8.10 -8.37
N GLY A 23 10.72 -9.12 -7.69
CA GLY A 23 10.37 -9.45 -6.31
C GLY A 23 9.06 -10.19 -6.13
N GLY A 24 8.31 -10.51 -7.18
CA GLY A 24 7.08 -11.33 -7.12
C GLY A 24 5.83 -10.63 -6.58
N GLN A 25 5.97 -9.62 -5.71
CA GLN A 25 4.81 -8.95 -5.07
C GLN A 25 3.88 -8.27 -6.09
N GLY A 26 4.41 -7.55 -7.05
CA GLY A 26 3.62 -6.88 -8.08
C GLY A 26 2.89 -7.87 -8.98
N ILE A 27 3.55 -8.99 -9.33
CA ILE A 27 2.95 -10.06 -10.13
C ILE A 27 1.85 -10.76 -9.33
N TYR A 28 2.10 -11.07 -8.05
CA TYR A 28 1.10 -11.65 -7.16
C TYR A 28 -0.13 -10.75 -7.04
N MET A 29 0.07 -9.46 -6.78
CA MET A 29 -1.01 -8.48 -6.67
C MET A 29 -1.88 -8.47 -7.94
N ARG A 30 -1.24 -8.44 -9.11
CA ARG A 30 -1.95 -8.46 -10.38
C ARG A 30 -2.80 -9.72 -10.55
N LEU A 31 -2.24 -10.89 -10.30
CA LEU A 31 -2.93 -12.17 -10.49
C LEU A 31 -4.07 -12.37 -9.49
N VAL A 32 -3.84 -12.05 -8.21
CA VAL A 32 -4.85 -12.20 -7.17
C VAL A 32 -6.00 -11.23 -7.35
N THR A 33 -5.71 -9.96 -7.64
CA THR A 33 -6.77 -8.96 -7.88
C THR A 33 -7.60 -9.30 -9.11
N LYS A 34 -6.96 -9.82 -10.18
CA LYS A 34 -7.67 -10.32 -11.35
C LYS A 34 -8.63 -11.47 -10.99
N ALA A 35 -8.13 -12.47 -10.27
CA ALA A 35 -8.96 -13.60 -9.84
C ALA A 35 -10.15 -13.16 -8.96
N MET A 36 -9.93 -12.19 -8.06
CA MET A 36 -11.03 -11.62 -7.25
C MET A 36 -12.07 -10.90 -8.08
N LEU A 37 -11.68 -10.17 -9.15
CA LEU A 37 -12.62 -9.57 -10.09
C LEU A 37 -13.43 -10.64 -10.86
N GLU A 38 -12.76 -11.70 -11.32
CA GLU A 38 -13.41 -12.82 -12.03
C GLU A 38 -14.43 -13.54 -11.15
N LEU A 39 -14.21 -13.56 -9.83
CA LEU A 39 -15.18 -14.05 -8.84
C LEU A 39 -16.31 -13.06 -8.53
N GLY A 40 -16.33 -11.89 -9.17
CA GLY A 40 -17.37 -10.88 -9.02
C GLY A 40 -17.17 -9.90 -7.88
N HIS A 41 -16.00 -9.87 -7.23
CA HIS A 41 -15.68 -8.92 -6.17
C HIS A 41 -15.22 -7.57 -6.75
N THR A 42 -15.31 -6.51 -5.94
CA THR A 42 -14.72 -5.21 -6.26
C THR A 42 -13.41 -5.08 -5.48
N VAL A 43 -12.33 -4.73 -6.17
CA VAL A 43 -11.00 -4.66 -5.54
C VAL A 43 -10.40 -3.26 -5.72
N GLU A 44 -9.93 -2.70 -4.62
CA GLU A 44 -9.11 -1.50 -4.61
C GLU A 44 -7.74 -1.84 -4.00
N VAL A 45 -6.67 -1.61 -4.74
CA VAL A 45 -5.29 -1.72 -4.26
C VAL A 45 -4.85 -0.35 -3.78
N ILE A 46 -4.30 -0.29 -2.56
CA ILE A 46 -3.59 0.89 -2.07
C ILE A 46 -2.11 0.57 -1.94
N SER A 47 -1.26 1.31 -2.65
CA SER A 47 0.16 0.98 -2.75
C SER A 47 1.07 2.19 -2.57
N GLY A 48 2.20 1.94 -1.89
CA GLY A 48 3.39 2.77 -1.96
C GLY A 48 4.20 2.49 -3.24
N GLN A 49 5.24 3.27 -3.43
CA GLN A 49 6.15 3.11 -4.58
C GLN A 49 7.15 1.95 -4.36
N PRO A 50 7.56 1.24 -5.42
CA PRO A 50 7.05 1.30 -6.79
C PRO A 50 5.65 0.68 -6.91
N TYR A 51 4.82 1.28 -7.76
CA TYR A 51 3.43 0.87 -7.91
C TYR A 51 3.27 -0.38 -8.77
N PRO A 52 2.27 -1.24 -8.49
CA PRO A 52 1.95 -2.38 -9.34
C PRO A 52 1.33 -1.95 -10.67
N ILE A 53 1.48 -2.80 -11.68
CA ILE A 53 0.65 -2.77 -12.89
C ILE A 53 -0.51 -3.74 -12.66
N LEU A 54 -1.73 -3.24 -12.71
CA LEU A 54 -2.95 -4.00 -12.44
C LEU A 54 -3.79 -4.11 -13.71
N ASP A 55 -4.63 -5.14 -13.77
CA ASP A 55 -5.57 -5.33 -14.89
C ASP A 55 -6.73 -4.32 -14.78
N GLU A 56 -7.39 -4.09 -15.91
CA GLU A 56 -8.56 -3.23 -16.00
C GLU A 56 -9.66 -3.66 -15.03
N GLY A 57 -10.30 -2.70 -14.38
CA GLY A 57 -11.32 -2.94 -13.36
C GLY A 57 -10.79 -2.93 -11.93
N VAL A 58 -9.48 -3.09 -11.69
CA VAL A 58 -8.88 -2.91 -10.37
C VAL A 58 -8.54 -1.44 -10.15
N LYS A 59 -9.08 -0.86 -9.09
CA LYS A 59 -8.76 0.52 -8.73
C LYS A 59 -7.41 0.57 -8.00
N LEU A 60 -6.49 1.44 -8.44
CA LEU A 60 -5.24 1.73 -7.75
C LEU A 60 -5.30 3.08 -7.04
N THR A 61 -5.18 3.06 -5.71
CA THR A 61 -4.96 4.26 -4.90
C THR A 61 -3.48 4.35 -4.55
N LYS A 62 -2.83 5.40 -5.04
CA LYS A 62 -1.41 5.66 -4.79
C LYS A 62 -1.23 6.38 -3.47
N LEU A 63 -0.40 5.82 -2.60
CA LEU A 63 -0.01 6.41 -1.32
C LEU A 63 1.50 6.69 -1.35
N PRO A 64 1.92 7.84 -1.88
CA PRO A 64 3.33 8.12 -2.13
C PRO A 64 4.15 8.16 -0.84
N SER A 65 5.35 7.60 -0.91
CA SER A 65 6.42 7.71 0.08
C SER A 65 7.53 8.64 -0.44
N LEU A 66 8.59 8.81 0.31
CA LEU A 66 9.78 9.55 -0.15
C LEU A 66 10.59 8.77 -1.20
N ASP A 67 10.35 7.45 -1.32
CA ASP A 67 11.09 6.54 -2.22
C ASP A 67 12.61 6.70 -2.09
N LEU A 68 13.09 6.70 -0.84
CA LEU A 68 14.48 7.05 -0.48
C LEU A 68 15.51 6.11 -1.11
N TYR A 69 15.10 4.88 -1.46
CA TYR A 69 15.95 3.90 -2.11
C TYR A 69 16.20 4.18 -3.60
N SER A 70 15.47 5.12 -4.20
CA SER A 70 15.72 5.57 -5.57
C SER A 70 16.83 6.64 -5.66
N TYR A 71 17.30 7.16 -4.52
CA TYR A 71 18.34 8.18 -4.46
C TYR A 71 19.70 7.58 -4.10
N ASP A 72 20.77 8.01 -4.78
CA ASP A 72 22.15 7.63 -4.46
C ASP A 72 22.59 8.08 -3.05
N SER A 73 21.95 9.13 -2.53
CA SER A 73 22.21 9.67 -1.19
C SER A 73 20.91 10.20 -0.56
N PRO A 74 20.60 9.80 0.71
CA PRO A 74 19.44 10.29 1.43
C PRO A 74 19.39 11.81 1.58
N LEU A 75 20.55 12.46 1.61
CA LEU A 75 20.65 13.92 1.73
C LEU A 75 20.04 14.65 0.53
N ARG A 76 20.08 14.03 -0.66
CA ARG A 76 19.46 14.59 -1.89
C ARG A 76 17.94 14.55 -1.87
N ALA A 77 17.36 13.69 -1.04
CA ALA A 77 15.91 13.61 -0.86
C ALA A 77 15.38 14.71 0.06
N PHE A 78 16.25 15.47 0.75
CA PHE A 78 15.81 16.53 1.65
C PHE A 78 15.13 17.67 0.89
N LYS A 79 13.93 18.01 1.34
CA LYS A 79 13.19 19.20 0.88
C LYS A 79 12.60 19.88 2.11
N PHE A 80 12.58 21.20 2.14
CA PHE A 80 12.01 21.98 3.26
C PHE A 80 10.55 21.60 3.59
N LYS A 81 9.82 21.05 2.62
CA LYS A 81 8.47 20.51 2.84
C LYS A 81 8.44 19.38 3.88
N LEU A 82 9.52 18.59 4.01
CA LEU A 82 9.62 17.48 4.97
C LEU A 82 9.40 17.96 6.42
N LEU A 83 9.82 19.18 6.74
CA LEU A 83 9.66 19.75 8.09
C LEU A 83 8.19 19.97 8.48
N LYS A 84 7.28 19.98 7.50
CA LYS A 84 5.83 20.14 7.72
C LYS A 84 5.07 18.81 7.72
N GLU A 85 5.71 17.73 7.30
CA GLU A 85 5.10 16.41 7.16
C GLU A 85 5.78 15.42 8.12
N PRO A 86 5.24 15.19 9.32
CA PRO A 86 5.91 14.44 10.37
C PRO A 86 6.24 12.99 9.99
N ILE A 87 5.41 12.34 9.19
CA ILE A 87 5.65 10.97 8.72
C ILE A 87 6.84 10.95 7.75
N ASP A 88 6.90 11.90 6.83
CA ASP A 88 7.98 12.01 5.85
C ASP A 88 9.30 12.38 6.55
N LEU A 89 9.26 13.29 7.52
CA LEU A 89 10.43 13.65 8.32
C LEU A 89 10.98 12.45 9.08
N TYR A 90 10.11 11.67 9.72
CA TYR A 90 10.50 10.44 10.41
C TYR A 90 11.12 9.42 9.44
N GLU A 91 10.53 9.22 8.26
CA GLU A 91 11.04 8.32 7.23
C GLU A 91 12.46 8.71 6.80
N TRP A 92 12.67 10.00 6.54
CA TRP A 92 13.97 10.54 6.15
C TRP A 92 15.03 10.39 7.26
N LEU A 93 14.73 10.76 8.50
CA LEU A 93 15.64 10.64 9.65
C LEU A 93 15.98 9.16 9.94
N SER A 94 15.00 8.27 9.88
CA SER A 94 15.21 6.84 10.06
C SER A 94 16.14 6.28 8.99
N HIS A 95 15.96 6.69 7.74
CA HIS A 95 16.84 6.25 6.66
C HIS A 95 18.27 6.74 6.80
N LEU A 96 18.48 7.97 7.29
CA LEU A 96 19.82 8.50 7.61
C LEU A 96 20.54 7.66 8.67
N SER A 97 19.83 7.09 9.63
CA SER A 97 20.38 6.21 10.67
C SER A 97 20.54 4.74 10.23
N GLY A 98 20.27 4.42 8.95
CA GLY A 98 20.30 3.06 8.40
C GLY A 98 19.04 2.24 8.70
N GLY A 99 17.97 2.87 9.17
CA GLY A 99 16.69 2.22 9.45
C GLY A 99 15.89 1.93 8.18
N PHE A 100 15.08 0.86 8.23
CA PHE A 100 14.11 0.50 7.20
C PHE A 100 12.69 0.83 7.68
N SER A 101 12.28 2.08 7.52
CA SER A 101 11.02 2.61 8.05
C SER A 101 9.85 2.60 7.06
N GLU A 102 10.09 2.28 5.79
CA GLU A 102 9.04 2.32 4.75
C GLU A 102 7.74 1.55 5.10
N PRO A 103 7.78 0.29 5.61
CA PRO A 103 6.56 -0.41 5.98
C PRO A 103 5.81 0.31 7.11
N TYR A 104 6.53 0.82 8.09
CA TYR A 104 5.94 1.57 9.21
C TYR A 104 5.27 2.85 8.73
N THR A 105 5.99 3.68 7.98
CA THR A 105 5.47 4.97 7.48
C THR A 105 4.34 4.79 6.47
N PHE A 106 4.41 3.74 5.66
CA PHE A 106 3.26 3.33 4.83
C PHE A 106 2.04 3.03 5.69
N GLY A 107 2.20 2.26 6.78
CA GLY A 107 1.11 1.96 7.71
C GLY A 107 0.50 3.21 8.35
N GLU A 108 1.31 4.20 8.74
CA GLU A 108 0.81 5.45 9.30
C GLU A 108 0.04 6.28 8.25
N ARG A 109 0.56 6.38 7.02
CA ARG A 109 -0.17 7.02 5.90
C ARG A 109 -1.46 6.29 5.59
N MET A 110 -1.43 4.96 5.63
CA MET A 110 -2.58 4.09 5.44
C MET A 110 -3.65 4.33 6.53
N ALA A 111 -3.24 4.45 7.80
CA ALA A 111 -4.15 4.75 8.91
C ALA A 111 -4.83 6.12 8.74
N VAL A 112 -4.08 7.15 8.29
CA VAL A 112 -4.65 8.48 8.00
C VAL A 112 -5.67 8.41 6.86
N TRP A 113 -5.34 7.73 5.77
CA TRP A 113 -6.24 7.55 4.64
C TRP A 113 -7.47 6.71 5.04
N GLY A 114 -7.26 5.65 5.80
CA GLY A 114 -8.29 4.71 6.20
C GLY A 114 -9.37 5.32 7.07
N ARG A 115 -9.04 6.24 7.97
CA ARG A 115 -10.03 6.96 8.81
C ARG A 115 -11.17 7.58 8.00
N LYS A 116 -10.92 7.93 6.74
CA LYS A 116 -11.91 8.54 5.83
C LYS A 116 -12.55 7.54 4.87
N ASN A 117 -12.00 6.34 4.75
CA ASN A 117 -12.33 5.42 3.67
C ASN A 117 -12.72 4.00 4.11
N TYR A 118 -12.51 3.61 5.37
CA TYR A 118 -12.69 2.21 5.83
C TYR A 118 -14.11 1.68 5.58
N ASN A 119 -15.14 2.52 5.72
CA ASN A 119 -16.55 2.15 5.50
C ASN A 119 -16.86 1.71 4.05
N ARG A 120 -15.92 1.91 3.12
CA ARG A 120 -16.10 1.55 1.71
C ARG A 120 -15.81 0.08 1.44
N PHE A 121 -15.23 -0.63 2.41
CA PHE A 121 -14.73 -1.98 2.24
C PHE A 121 -15.39 -2.93 3.23
N ASP A 122 -15.55 -4.18 2.81
CA ASP A 122 -16.07 -5.26 3.63
C ASP A 122 -14.92 -6.10 4.21
N VAL A 123 -13.77 -6.12 3.51
CA VAL A 123 -12.57 -6.90 3.88
C VAL A 123 -11.31 -6.11 3.55
N VAL A 124 -10.32 -6.22 4.43
CA VAL A 124 -8.93 -5.81 4.16
C VAL A 124 -8.08 -7.07 4.02
N HIS A 125 -7.51 -7.27 2.81
CA HIS A 125 -6.58 -8.36 2.53
C HIS A 125 -5.16 -7.81 2.50
N ASP A 126 -4.45 -7.94 3.62
CA ASP A 126 -3.08 -7.46 3.72
C ASP A 126 -2.12 -8.26 2.86
N ASN A 127 -1.37 -7.58 1.99
CA ASN A 127 -0.31 -8.16 1.19
C ASN A 127 1.06 -7.72 1.72
N GLN A 128 1.49 -8.35 2.82
CA GLN A 128 2.83 -8.19 3.41
C GLN A 128 3.21 -6.74 3.75
N THR A 129 2.26 -5.91 4.17
CA THR A 129 2.59 -4.55 4.57
C THR A 129 3.42 -4.51 5.85
N LEU A 130 3.33 -5.56 6.69
CA LEU A 130 4.05 -5.70 7.95
C LEU A 130 3.90 -4.48 8.89
N ALA A 131 2.82 -3.71 8.73
CA ALA A 131 2.66 -2.44 9.39
C ALA A 131 1.54 -2.45 10.43
N TYR A 132 1.85 -2.04 11.66
CA TYR A 132 0.86 -1.86 12.73
C TYR A 132 -0.25 -0.84 12.38
N GLY A 133 -0.02 0.05 11.42
CA GLY A 133 -1.00 1.02 10.96
C GLY A 133 -2.30 0.40 10.43
N LEU A 134 -2.26 -0.84 9.94
CA LEU A 134 -3.46 -1.58 9.50
C LEU A 134 -4.39 -1.94 10.66
N ILE A 135 -3.85 -2.15 11.86
CA ILE A 135 -4.66 -2.46 13.06
C ILE A 135 -5.46 -1.23 13.51
N LYS A 136 -5.10 -0.04 13.01
CA LYS A 136 -5.77 1.23 13.31
C LYS A 136 -6.93 1.54 12.36
N LEU A 137 -7.18 0.66 11.38
CA LEU A 137 -8.30 0.74 10.44
C LEU A 137 -9.54 0.09 11.04
#